data_e1f69b1cc2146003a4f3128628ab3137
#
_entry.id   e1f69b1cc2146003a4f3128628ab3137
#
_cell.length_a   1.000
_cell.length_b   1.000
_cell.length_c   1.000
_cell.angle_alpha   90.00
_cell.angle_beta   90.00
_cell.angle_gamma   90.00
#
_symmetry.space_group_name_H-M   'P 1'
#
loop_
_entity.id
_entity.type
_entity.pdbx_description
1 polymer ?
#
loop_
_entity_poly.entity_id
_entity_poly.type
_entity_poly.pdbx_seq_one_letter_code
_entity_poly.pdbx_strand_id
1 'polypeptide(L)'
;MKILVVAGSNPIYKFGNPIFLDLAIQIKKLLLEEHTTSIAVDIWDEKVRHFTNKRKKNRNFLTFLSQYLIKLYEIAFLQQKYIRRSKKRHENFKQNVDIYSGINSLTFKEILLQEKFDVIICLGTSIVKKDILEASDFKFLNLHPGVLPQYRGVGNFWAVLNNDFENIGISLHWMNEKIDDGEIISIVKIPKKFKSLWDMNIMAFEAGVVEIANLINKNQLFNSNVRPHLPPKYYGWYGLREYLYFKKILKKNYEI
;
A
#
# COMPACT_ATOMS: atom_id res chain seq x y z
N MET A 1 -14.22 6.25 -17.00
CA MET A 1 -13.02 6.79 -16.34
C MET A 1 -11.77 6.14 -16.91
N LYS A 2 -10.69 6.90 -17.05
CA LYS A 2 -9.35 6.39 -17.38
C LYS A 2 -8.52 6.26 -16.10
N ILE A 3 -8.17 5.04 -15.73
CA ILE A 3 -7.60 4.69 -14.44
C ILE A 3 -6.19 4.13 -14.62
N LEU A 4 -5.25 4.62 -13.81
CA LEU A 4 -3.92 4.03 -13.70
C LEU A 4 -3.77 3.36 -12.34
N VAL A 5 -3.45 2.06 -12.33
CA VAL A 5 -3.10 1.34 -11.10
C VAL A 5 -1.60 1.15 -11.02
N VAL A 6 -0.97 1.71 -10.01
CA VAL A 6 0.49 1.66 -9.82
C VAL A 6 0.84 0.65 -8.74
N ALA A 7 1.48 -0.45 -9.14
CA ALA A 7 1.96 -1.49 -8.25
C ALA A 7 3.39 -1.17 -7.77
N GLY A 8 3.60 -1.13 -6.47
CA GLY A 8 4.91 -0.87 -5.87
C GLY A 8 5.91 -1.99 -6.10
N SER A 9 7.17 -1.63 -6.02
CA SER A 9 8.32 -2.53 -6.06
C SER A 9 9.16 -2.40 -4.78
N ASN A 10 10.19 -3.22 -4.66
CA ASN A 10 11.16 -3.15 -3.57
C ASN A 10 12.53 -3.63 -4.04
N PRO A 11 13.60 -3.53 -3.23
CA PRO A 11 14.95 -3.91 -3.66
C PRO A 11 15.10 -5.35 -4.17
N ILE A 12 14.21 -6.27 -3.75
CA ILE A 12 14.21 -7.67 -4.17
C ILE A 12 13.40 -7.87 -5.45
N TYR A 13 12.26 -7.16 -5.54
CA TYR A 13 11.36 -7.19 -6.69
C TYR A 13 11.40 -5.85 -7.43
N LYS A 14 12.54 -5.55 -8.06
CA LYS A 14 12.81 -4.25 -8.72
C LYS A 14 11.77 -3.90 -9.80
N PHE A 15 11.22 -4.91 -10.46
CA PHE A 15 10.25 -4.77 -11.56
C PHE A 15 8.81 -5.11 -11.14
N GLY A 16 8.47 -4.81 -9.90
CA GLY A 16 7.14 -5.03 -9.33
C GLY A 16 7.08 -6.19 -8.32
N ASN A 17 6.46 -5.92 -7.19
CA ASN A 17 6.17 -6.96 -6.21
C ASN A 17 4.99 -7.81 -6.72
N PRO A 18 5.13 -9.14 -6.87
CA PRO A 18 4.06 -10.00 -7.38
C PRO A 18 2.73 -9.86 -6.63
N ILE A 19 2.76 -9.56 -5.34
CA ILE A 19 1.56 -9.36 -4.53
C ILE A 19 0.81 -8.10 -5.00
N PHE A 20 1.49 -6.97 -5.14
CA PHE A 20 0.86 -5.73 -5.58
C PHE A 20 0.44 -5.76 -7.04
N LEU A 21 1.17 -6.47 -7.91
CA LEU A 21 0.75 -6.72 -9.28
C LEU A 21 -0.52 -7.58 -9.36
N ASP A 22 -0.62 -8.64 -8.55
CA ASP A 22 -1.83 -9.45 -8.44
C ASP A 22 -3.04 -8.59 -8.02
N LEU A 23 -2.87 -7.72 -7.02
CA LEU A 23 -3.91 -6.79 -6.57
C LEU A 23 -4.30 -5.78 -7.67
N ALA A 24 -3.33 -5.25 -8.41
CA ALA A 24 -3.60 -4.34 -9.53
C ALA A 24 -4.42 -5.02 -10.65
N ILE A 25 -4.06 -6.27 -11.01
CA ILE A 25 -4.81 -7.06 -11.98
C ILE A 25 -6.21 -7.40 -11.46
N GLN A 26 -6.37 -7.64 -10.17
CA GLN A 26 -7.69 -7.86 -9.56
C GLN A 26 -8.57 -6.61 -9.67
N ILE A 27 -8.04 -5.41 -9.41
CA ILE A 27 -8.77 -4.14 -9.63
C ILE A 27 -9.24 -4.08 -11.09
N LYS A 28 -8.33 -4.24 -12.05
CA LYS A 28 -8.66 -4.20 -13.49
C LYS A 28 -9.77 -5.18 -13.87
N LYS A 29 -9.78 -6.38 -13.29
CA LYS A 29 -10.81 -7.41 -13.55
C LYS A 29 -12.16 -7.11 -12.92
N LEU A 30 -12.20 -6.38 -11.81
CA LEU A 30 -13.42 -6.04 -11.09
C LEU A 30 -14.11 -4.78 -11.65
N LEU A 31 -13.38 -3.97 -12.43
CA LEU A 31 -13.93 -2.78 -13.05
C LEU A 31 -14.78 -3.14 -14.28
N LEU A 32 -15.87 -2.39 -14.47
CA LEU A 32 -16.73 -2.52 -15.63
C LEU A 32 -15.99 -2.13 -16.92
N GLU A 33 -16.43 -2.65 -18.07
CA GLU A 33 -15.81 -2.42 -19.38
C GLU A 33 -15.80 -0.96 -19.82
N GLU A 34 -16.69 -0.12 -19.27
CA GLU A 34 -16.72 1.32 -19.51
C GLU A 34 -15.49 2.08 -18.94
N HIS A 35 -14.69 1.42 -18.09
CA HIS A 35 -13.50 2.00 -17.49
C HIS A 35 -12.23 1.50 -18.19
N THR A 36 -11.44 2.43 -18.69
CA THR A 36 -10.12 2.11 -19.27
C THR A 36 -9.10 2.02 -18.14
N THR A 37 -8.50 0.85 -17.95
CA THR A 37 -7.54 0.61 -16.87
C THR A 37 -6.17 0.18 -17.39
N SER A 38 -5.15 0.98 -17.08
CA SER A 38 -3.75 0.66 -17.30
C SER A 38 -3.05 0.28 -16.00
N ILE A 39 -2.04 -0.57 -16.08
CA ILE A 39 -1.23 -0.98 -14.93
C ILE A 39 0.21 -0.49 -15.12
N ALA A 40 0.72 0.24 -14.13
CA ALA A 40 2.11 0.65 -14.04
C ALA A 40 2.84 -0.06 -12.91
N VAL A 41 4.15 -0.19 -13.05
CA VAL A 41 5.05 -0.61 -11.98
C VAL A 41 5.94 0.56 -11.58
N ASP A 42 5.90 0.91 -10.28
CA ASP A 42 6.85 1.83 -9.68
C ASP A 42 8.20 1.13 -9.56
N ILE A 43 9.08 1.32 -10.53
CA ILE A 43 10.40 0.70 -10.57
C ILE A 43 11.25 1.22 -9.42
N TRP A 44 11.85 0.32 -8.66
CA TRP A 44 12.80 0.67 -7.62
C TRP A 44 14.07 1.27 -8.21
N ASP A 45 14.20 2.60 -8.12
CA ASP A 45 15.42 3.34 -8.51
C ASP A 45 16.34 3.53 -7.28
N GLU A 46 17.65 3.41 -7.48
CA GLU A 46 18.66 3.65 -6.44
C GLU A 46 18.63 5.11 -5.92
N LYS A 47 18.16 6.06 -6.72
CA LYS A 47 17.95 7.46 -6.27
C LYS A 47 16.89 7.59 -5.17
N VAL A 48 15.89 6.70 -5.12
CA VAL A 48 14.93 6.58 -4.01
C VAL A 48 15.64 6.17 -2.72
N ARG A 49 16.79 5.48 -2.81
CA ARG A 49 17.66 5.11 -1.70
C ARG A 49 18.16 6.34 -0.91
N HIS A 50 18.43 7.46 -1.57
CA HIS A 50 18.88 8.69 -0.91
C HIS A 50 17.83 9.31 0.02
N PHE A 51 16.55 9.25 -0.32
CA PHE A 51 15.48 9.79 0.51
C PHE A 51 15.25 8.95 1.77
N THR A 52 15.35 7.63 1.65
CA THR A 52 15.30 6.70 2.80
C THR A 52 16.56 6.83 3.68
N ASN A 53 17.70 7.16 3.11
CA ASN A 53 18.96 7.34 3.85
C ASN A 53 19.00 8.62 4.68
N LYS A 54 18.38 9.73 4.24
CA LYS A 54 18.27 10.96 5.03
C LYS A 54 17.47 10.76 6.33
N ARG A 55 16.44 9.89 6.31
CA ARG A 55 15.69 9.48 7.51
C ARG A 55 16.46 8.49 8.42
N LYS A 56 17.51 7.81 7.90
CA LYS A 56 18.34 6.86 8.65
C LYS A 56 19.36 7.53 9.56
N LYS A 57 19.70 8.80 9.34
CA LYS A 57 20.80 9.52 10.04
C LYS A 57 20.62 9.61 11.56
N ASN A 58 19.41 9.41 12.09
CA ASN A 58 19.09 9.50 13.53
C ASN A 58 18.67 8.17 14.17
N ARG A 59 18.93 7.02 13.53
CA ARG A 59 18.59 5.70 14.09
C ARG A 59 19.82 5.00 14.63
N ASN A 60 19.73 4.44 15.84
CA ASN A 60 20.78 3.56 16.38
C ASN A 60 21.01 2.39 15.41
N PHE A 61 22.28 2.04 15.17
CA PHE A 61 22.69 0.94 14.29
C PHE A 61 21.95 -0.38 14.59
N LEU A 62 21.79 -0.72 15.88
CA LEU A 62 21.06 -1.92 16.33
C LEU A 62 19.60 -1.93 15.89
N THR A 63 18.91 -0.78 15.98
CA THR A 63 17.52 -0.66 15.51
C THR A 63 17.43 -0.85 14.00
N PHE A 64 18.36 -0.28 13.25
CA PHE A 64 18.42 -0.47 11.79
C PHE A 64 18.68 -1.94 11.42
N LEU A 65 19.65 -2.58 12.08
CA LEU A 65 19.99 -3.99 11.85
C LEU A 65 18.78 -4.90 12.16
N SER A 66 18.10 -4.66 13.30
CA SER A 66 16.94 -5.44 13.67
C SER A 66 15.78 -5.31 12.66
N GLN A 67 15.51 -4.11 12.19
CA GLN A 67 14.49 -3.88 11.14
C GLN A 67 14.84 -4.57 9.83
N TYR A 68 16.11 -4.56 9.45
CA TYR A 68 16.60 -5.25 8.26
C TYR A 68 16.43 -6.77 8.39
N LEU A 69 16.80 -7.37 9.51
CA LEU A 69 16.65 -8.80 9.77
C LEU A 69 15.17 -9.22 9.81
N ILE A 70 14.30 -8.44 10.46
CA ILE A 70 12.86 -8.67 10.45
C ILE A 70 12.33 -8.66 9.01
N LYS A 71 12.72 -7.68 8.21
CA LYS A 71 12.28 -7.58 6.81
C LYS A 71 12.77 -8.75 5.97
N LEU A 72 14.00 -9.21 6.15
CA LEU A 72 14.51 -10.42 5.49
C LEU A 72 13.71 -11.65 5.89
N TYR A 73 13.44 -11.83 7.19
CA TYR A 73 12.60 -12.92 7.69
C TYR A 73 11.19 -12.90 7.10
N GLU A 74 10.55 -11.73 7.10
CA GLU A 74 9.22 -11.56 6.52
C GLU A 74 9.20 -11.95 5.03
N ILE A 75 10.17 -11.49 4.26
CA ILE A 75 10.26 -11.80 2.82
C ILE A 75 10.56 -13.29 2.61
N ALA A 76 11.51 -13.85 3.35
CA ALA A 76 11.94 -15.24 3.15
C ALA A 76 10.88 -16.26 3.57
N PHE A 77 10.09 -15.97 4.60
CA PHE A 77 9.19 -16.96 5.20
C PHE A 77 7.72 -16.56 5.14
N LEU A 78 7.35 -15.33 5.46
CA LEU A 78 5.95 -14.93 5.58
C LEU A 78 5.31 -14.54 4.26
N GLN A 79 6.06 -13.92 3.35
CA GLN A 79 5.53 -13.48 2.05
C GLN A 79 5.49 -14.60 1.00
N GLN A 80 6.28 -15.66 1.15
CA GLN A 80 6.47 -16.66 0.09
C GLN A 80 5.18 -17.35 -0.35
N LYS A 81 4.28 -17.67 0.59
CA LYS A 81 2.99 -18.28 0.23
C LYS A 81 2.15 -17.35 -0.65
N TYR A 82 2.15 -16.04 -0.38
CA TYR A 82 1.40 -15.04 -1.16
C TYR A 82 2.03 -14.81 -2.52
N ILE A 83 3.36 -14.72 -2.57
CA ILE A 83 4.12 -14.61 -3.82
C ILE A 83 3.85 -15.81 -4.73
N ARG A 84 3.88 -17.03 -4.17
CA ARG A 84 3.55 -18.25 -4.93
C ARG A 84 2.11 -18.25 -5.41
N ARG A 85 1.15 -17.84 -4.56
CA ARG A 85 -0.27 -17.70 -4.92
C ARG A 85 -0.46 -16.69 -6.05
N SER A 86 0.16 -15.53 -5.95
CA SER A 86 0.09 -14.49 -6.97
C SER A 86 0.71 -14.95 -8.30
N LYS A 87 1.89 -15.56 -8.26
CA LYS A 87 2.55 -16.12 -9.46
C LYS A 87 1.72 -17.23 -10.12
N LYS A 88 1.05 -18.10 -9.34
CA LYS A 88 0.18 -19.14 -9.87
C LYS A 88 -1.07 -18.60 -10.54
N ARG A 89 -1.61 -17.47 -10.06
CA ARG A 89 -2.78 -16.82 -10.69
C ARG A 89 -2.44 -16.17 -12.04
N HIS A 90 -1.20 -15.72 -12.20
CA HIS A 90 -0.75 -14.96 -13.36
C HIS A 90 0.60 -15.49 -13.83
N GLU A 91 0.59 -16.41 -14.78
CA GLU A 91 1.81 -17.00 -15.34
C GLU A 91 2.71 -15.97 -16.02
N ASN A 92 2.14 -14.88 -16.53
CA ASN A 92 2.84 -13.83 -17.27
C ASN A 92 2.47 -12.43 -16.77
N PHE A 93 2.96 -12.03 -15.58
CA PHE A 93 2.74 -10.69 -15.03
C PHE A 93 3.14 -9.57 -15.98
N LYS A 94 4.24 -9.75 -16.74
CA LYS A 94 4.77 -8.73 -17.65
C LYS A 94 3.79 -8.33 -18.74
N GLN A 95 2.93 -9.24 -19.21
CA GLN A 95 1.93 -8.96 -20.24
C GLN A 95 0.78 -8.07 -19.75
N ASN A 96 0.62 -7.94 -18.43
CA ASN A 96 -0.43 -7.12 -17.83
C ASN A 96 0.07 -5.75 -17.41
N VAL A 97 1.34 -5.42 -17.64
CA VAL A 97 1.93 -4.14 -17.26
C VAL A 97 2.14 -3.29 -18.50
N ASP A 98 1.50 -2.14 -18.52
CA ASP A 98 1.56 -1.18 -19.64
C ASP A 98 2.75 -0.21 -19.49
N ILE A 99 3.10 0.14 -18.24
CA ILE A 99 4.11 1.17 -17.94
C ILE A 99 5.12 0.65 -16.92
N TYR A 100 6.40 0.75 -17.24
CA TYR A 100 7.51 0.51 -16.32
C TYR A 100 8.28 1.80 -16.07
N SER A 101 8.03 2.48 -14.95
CA SER A 101 8.68 3.74 -14.62
C SER A 101 8.69 4.00 -13.11
N GLY A 102 9.73 4.65 -12.60
CA GLY A 102 9.70 5.12 -11.22
C GLY A 102 8.64 6.21 -11.05
N ILE A 103 7.78 6.09 -10.04
CA ILE A 103 6.64 7.01 -9.81
C ILE A 103 7.05 8.48 -9.68
N ASN A 104 8.31 8.74 -9.34
CA ASN A 104 8.87 10.09 -9.19
C ASN A 104 9.82 10.48 -10.34
N SER A 105 9.83 9.76 -11.45
CA SER A 105 10.66 10.05 -12.62
C SER A 105 10.01 11.11 -13.52
N LEU A 106 10.84 11.81 -14.30
CA LEU A 106 10.34 12.72 -15.34
C LEU A 106 9.50 11.98 -16.37
N THR A 107 9.94 10.80 -16.80
CA THR A 107 9.19 9.95 -17.74
C THR A 107 7.79 9.62 -17.22
N PHE A 108 7.65 9.28 -15.93
CA PHE A 108 6.33 9.02 -15.35
C PHE A 108 5.46 10.27 -15.37
N LYS A 109 6.03 11.43 -15.04
CA LYS A 109 5.32 12.73 -15.10
C LYS A 109 4.84 13.05 -16.53
N GLU A 110 5.69 12.85 -17.52
CA GLU A 110 5.35 13.04 -18.93
C GLU A 110 4.18 12.14 -19.36
N ILE A 111 4.23 10.84 -18.99
CA ILE A 111 3.15 9.89 -19.28
C ILE A 111 1.84 10.37 -18.63
N LEU A 112 1.86 10.82 -17.36
CA LEU A 112 0.66 11.30 -16.69
C LEU A 112 0.03 12.51 -17.42
N LEU A 113 0.84 13.44 -17.87
CA LEU A 113 0.38 14.63 -18.58
C LEU A 113 -0.18 14.31 -19.97
N GLN A 114 0.43 13.36 -20.69
CA GLN A 114 0.00 12.94 -22.02
C GLN A 114 -1.28 12.11 -21.99
N GLU A 115 -1.33 11.14 -21.09
CA GLU A 115 -2.40 10.14 -21.05
C GLU A 115 -3.69 10.63 -20.35
N LYS A 116 -3.63 11.72 -19.57
CA LYS A 116 -4.77 12.34 -18.88
C LYS A 116 -5.64 11.34 -18.13
N PHE A 117 -5.06 10.70 -17.11
CA PHE A 117 -5.82 9.82 -16.22
C PHE A 117 -6.77 10.63 -15.33
N ASP A 118 -7.94 10.05 -14.99
CA ASP A 118 -8.87 10.64 -14.01
C ASP A 118 -8.42 10.35 -12.57
N VAL A 119 -7.89 9.13 -12.34
CA VAL A 119 -7.42 8.68 -11.03
C VAL A 119 -6.21 7.75 -11.14
N ILE A 120 -5.29 7.90 -10.19
CA ILE A 120 -4.10 7.06 -10.06
C ILE A 120 -4.18 6.33 -8.73
N ILE A 121 -4.32 5.00 -8.76
CA ILE A 121 -4.44 4.14 -7.59
C ILE A 121 -3.08 3.59 -7.21
N CYS A 122 -2.60 3.88 -6.01
CA CYS A 122 -1.29 3.47 -5.51
C CYS A 122 -1.40 2.25 -4.58
N LEU A 123 -0.67 1.18 -4.90
CA LEU A 123 -0.59 -0.06 -4.12
C LEU A 123 0.84 -0.28 -3.64
N GLY A 124 1.16 0.17 -2.42
CA GLY A 124 2.48 -0.02 -1.83
C GLY A 124 3.64 0.63 -2.60
N THR A 125 3.38 1.74 -3.26
CA THR A 125 4.36 2.52 -4.02
C THR A 125 5.34 3.26 -3.12
N SER A 126 6.37 3.83 -3.72
CA SER A 126 7.22 4.82 -3.07
C SER A 126 6.42 6.07 -2.69
N ILE A 127 6.95 6.90 -1.78
CA ILE A 127 6.34 8.20 -1.46
C ILE A 127 6.32 9.05 -2.72
N VAL A 128 5.14 9.48 -3.14
CA VAL A 128 4.97 10.36 -4.30
C VAL A 128 5.38 11.77 -3.91
N LYS A 129 6.23 12.39 -4.74
CA LYS A 129 6.70 13.75 -4.49
C LYS A 129 5.65 14.78 -4.86
N LYS A 130 5.76 15.97 -4.26
CA LYS A 130 4.86 17.10 -4.48
C LYS A 130 4.72 17.47 -5.95
N ASP A 131 5.82 17.56 -6.68
CA ASP A 131 5.85 17.93 -8.11
C ASP A 131 5.14 16.93 -9.03
N ILE A 132 4.94 15.69 -8.56
CA ILE A 132 4.14 14.67 -9.23
C ILE A 132 2.68 14.77 -8.80
N LEU A 133 2.42 14.94 -7.49
CA LEU A 133 1.06 15.09 -6.95
C LEU A 133 0.31 16.30 -7.55
N GLU A 134 1.03 17.38 -7.82
CA GLU A 134 0.50 18.64 -8.33
C GLU A 134 0.69 18.83 -9.85
N ALA A 135 1.12 17.79 -10.57
CA ALA A 135 1.44 17.93 -11.99
C ALA A 135 0.20 18.21 -12.87
N SER A 136 -1.00 17.85 -12.43
CA SER A 136 -2.26 18.03 -13.17
C SER A 136 -3.47 17.85 -12.25
N ASP A 137 -4.68 17.92 -12.80
CA ASP A 137 -5.96 17.78 -12.09
C ASP A 137 -6.30 16.33 -11.67
N PHE A 138 -5.52 15.34 -12.08
CA PHE A 138 -5.72 13.96 -11.66
C PHE A 138 -5.42 13.76 -10.17
N LYS A 139 -6.15 12.84 -9.53
CA LYS A 139 -6.01 12.58 -8.09
C LYS A 139 -5.31 11.26 -7.85
N PHE A 140 -4.40 11.26 -6.88
CA PHE A 140 -3.75 10.05 -6.38
C PHE A 140 -4.55 9.48 -5.20
N LEU A 141 -4.94 8.21 -5.32
CA LEU A 141 -5.61 7.44 -4.27
C LEU A 141 -4.66 6.39 -3.71
N ASN A 142 -4.49 6.37 -2.40
CA ASN A 142 -3.69 5.35 -1.71
C ASN A 142 -4.58 4.36 -0.96
N LEU A 143 -4.19 3.08 -1.01
CA LEU A 143 -4.71 2.02 -0.17
C LEU A 143 -3.74 1.84 1.01
N HIS A 144 -4.12 2.36 2.18
CA HIS A 144 -3.29 2.35 3.39
C HIS A 144 -3.74 1.25 4.36
N PRO A 145 -2.89 0.23 4.69
CA PRO A 145 -3.24 -0.81 5.67
C PRO A 145 -3.19 -0.26 7.09
N GLY A 146 -4.27 0.37 7.50
CA GLY A 146 -4.49 1.02 8.79
C GLY A 146 -5.76 1.86 8.77
N VAL A 147 -6.42 2.01 9.91
CA VAL A 147 -7.60 2.87 10.05
C VAL A 147 -7.16 4.30 10.30
N LEU A 148 -7.34 5.15 9.30
CA LEU A 148 -7.01 6.58 9.36
C LEU A 148 -8.09 7.38 10.10
N PRO A 149 -7.73 8.51 10.70
CA PRO A 149 -6.40 9.13 10.77
C PRO A 149 -5.56 8.60 11.95
N GLN A 150 -6.08 7.70 12.77
CA GLN A 150 -5.45 7.24 14.02
C GLN A 150 -4.19 6.39 13.76
N TYR A 151 -4.17 5.58 12.69
CA TYR A 151 -3.09 4.65 12.41
C TYR A 151 -2.36 4.98 11.10
N ARG A 152 -1.76 6.19 11.03
CA ARG A 152 -0.90 6.62 9.92
C ARG A 152 0.47 5.93 9.98
N GLY A 153 1.13 5.73 8.84
CA GLY A 153 2.44 5.10 8.76
C GLY A 153 2.37 3.57 8.79
N VAL A 154 2.90 2.89 9.83
CA VAL A 154 2.81 1.43 9.94
C VAL A 154 1.55 1.02 10.72
N GLY A 155 0.39 1.31 10.12
CA GLY A 155 -0.92 1.36 10.75
C GLY A 155 -1.36 0.12 11.53
N ASN A 156 -1.75 -0.95 10.84
CA ASN A 156 -2.33 -2.15 11.46
C ASN A 156 -1.41 -2.83 12.50
N PHE A 157 -0.09 -2.77 12.30
CA PHE A 157 0.86 -3.30 13.29
C PHE A 157 0.69 -2.63 14.66
N TRP A 158 0.56 -1.30 14.67
CA TRP A 158 0.42 -0.54 15.90
C TRP A 158 -1.00 -0.62 16.49
N ALA A 159 -2.02 -0.86 15.67
CA ALA A 159 -3.35 -1.17 16.17
C ALA A 159 -3.33 -2.44 17.04
N VAL A 160 -2.65 -3.50 16.58
CA VAL A 160 -2.45 -4.73 17.36
C VAL A 160 -1.66 -4.47 18.65
N LEU A 161 -0.55 -3.72 18.59
CA LEU A 161 0.25 -3.40 19.77
C LEU A 161 -0.49 -2.58 20.82
N ASN A 162 -1.42 -1.74 20.39
CA ASN A 162 -2.30 -0.97 21.26
C ASN A 162 -3.52 -1.77 21.75
N ASN A 163 -3.64 -3.07 21.40
CA ASN A 163 -4.81 -3.92 21.63
C ASN A 163 -6.11 -3.34 21.03
N ASP A 164 -6.00 -2.50 20.01
CA ASP A 164 -7.11 -1.86 19.32
C ASP A 164 -7.54 -2.67 18.09
N PHE A 165 -8.02 -3.88 18.34
CA PHE A 165 -8.41 -4.84 17.32
C PHE A 165 -9.65 -4.40 16.51
N GLU A 166 -10.44 -3.45 17.03
CA GLU A 166 -11.60 -2.88 16.33
C GLU A 166 -11.19 -1.91 15.20
N ASN A 167 -9.95 -1.41 15.25
CA ASN A 167 -9.41 -0.47 14.27
C ASN A 167 -8.29 -1.10 13.43
N ILE A 168 -8.47 -2.37 13.05
CA ILE A 168 -7.65 -3.06 12.07
C ILE A 168 -8.40 -3.11 10.74
N GLY A 169 -7.74 -2.63 9.66
CA GLY A 169 -8.38 -2.55 8.35
C GLY A 169 -7.54 -1.86 7.31
N ILE A 170 -8.22 -1.30 6.34
CA ILE A 170 -7.63 -0.50 5.26
C ILE A 170 -8.40 0.79 5.09
N SER A 171 -7.70 1.88 4.84
CA SER A 171 -8.28 3.16 4.48
C SER A 171 -7.93 3.50 3.05
N LEU A 172 -8.94 3.92 2.29
CA LEU A 172 -8.80 4.55 0.99
C LEU A 172 -8.80 6.05 1.21
N HIS A 173 -7.75 6.74 0.77
CA HIS A 173 -7.66 8.18 0.97
C HIS A 173 -6.97 8.88 -0.22
N TRP A 174 -7.36 10.11 -0.51
CA TRP A 174 -6.65 10.95 -1.44
C TRP A 174 -5.26 11.27 -0.88
N MET A 175 -4.24 11.27 -1.73
CA MET A 175 -2.89 11.61 -1.31
C MET A 175 -2.70 13.13 -1.29
N ASN A 176 -1.89 13.58 -0.33
CA ASN A 176 -1.35 14.93 -0.25
C ASN A 176 0.15 14.88 0.10
N GLU A 177 0.78 16.01 0.35
CA GLU A 177 2.21 16.09 0.67
C GLU A 177 2.59 15.38 1.99
N LYS A 178 1.63 15.20 2.90
CA LYS A 178 1.88 14.52 4.19
C LYS A 178 1.56 13.05 4.09
N ILE A 179 2.34 12.23 4.78
CA ILE A 179 2.15 10.77 4.78
C ILE A 179 0.83 10.41 5.44
N ASP A 180 -0.04 9.71 4.69
CA ASP A 180 -1.32 9.15 5.15
C ASP A 180 -2.20 10.20 5.87
N ASP A 181 -2.29 11.44 5.33
CA ASP A 181 -2.97 12.59 5.93
C ASP A 181 -4.04 13.21 5.03
N GLY A 182 -4.31 12.62 3.88
CA GLY A 182 -5.31 13.13 2.96
C GLY A 182 -6.73 12.78 3.33
N GLU A 183 -7.68 13.29 2.57
CA GLU A 183 -9.11 13.07 2.75
C GLU A 183 -9.45 11.59 2.60
N ILE A 184 -10.19 11.04 3.58
CA ILE A 184 -10.52 9.62 3.65
C ILE A 184 -11.81 9.38 2.86
N ILE A 185 -11.75 8.47 1.90
CA ILE A 185 -12.86 8.10 1.03
C ILE A 185 -13.67 6.96 1.64
N SER A 186 -12.98 5.93 2.13
CA SER A 186 -13.60 4.75 2.74
C SER A 186 -12.67 4.09 3.74
N ILE A 187 -13.25 3.42 4.73
CA ILE A 187 -12.55 2.58 5.70
C ILE A 187 -13.22 1.21 5.71
N VAL A 188 -12.45 0.17 5.42
CA VAL A 188 -12.92 -1.21 5.48
C VAL A 188 -12.20 -1.92 6.62
N LYS A 189 -12.95 -2.33 7.63
CA LYS A 189 -12.43 -3.16 8.73
C LYS A 189 -12.34 -4.62 8.31
N ILE A 190 -11.33 -5.33 8.78
CA ILE A 190 -11.13 -6.74 8.45
C ILE A 190 -11.42 -7.64 9.64
N PRO A 191 -11.81 -8.93 9.40
CA PRO A 191 -11.99 -9.90 10.47
C PRO A 191 -10.73 -10.11 11.31
N LYS A 192 -10.91 -10.30 12.61
CA LYS A 192 -9.82 -10.53 13.57
C LYS A 192 -9.25 -11.96 13.50
N LYS A 193 -9.04 -12.51 12.31
CA LYS A 193 -8.55 -13.89 12.09
C LYS A 193 -7.31 -13.89 11.19
N PHE A 194 -6.18 -13.48 11.72
CA PHE A 194 -4.91 -13.47 10.98
C PHE A 194 -3.78 -14.09 11.82
N LYS A 195 -2.85 -14.76 11.15
CA LYS A 195 -1.74 -15.49 11.78
C LYS A 195 -0.42 -14.74 11.76
N SER A 196 -0.34 -13.66 11.02
CA SER A 196 0.86 -12.85 10.87
C SER A 196 0.51 -11.43 10.42
N LEU A 197 1.50 -10.52 10.50
CA LEU A 197 1.37 -9.16 9.95
C LEU A 197 1.03 -9.19 8.45
N TRP A 198 1.63 -10.13 7.71
CA TRP A 198 1.36 -10.25 6.27
C TRP A 198 -0.03 -10.80 5.97
N ASP A 199 -0.54 -11.78 6.74
CA ASP A 199 -1.93 -12.22 6.64
C ASP A 199 -2.88 -11.03 6.80
N MET A 200 -2.68 -10.27 7.87
CA MET A 200 -3.48 -9.11 8.21
C MET A 200 -3.47 -8.06 7.09
N ASN A 201 -2.29 -7.69 6.62
CA ASN A 201 -2.16 -6.66 5.58
C ASN A 201 -2.70 -7.13 4.22
N ILE A 202 -2.50 -8.41 3.85
CA ILE A 202 -3.08 -8.95 2.60
C ILE A 202 -4.60 -8.97 2.66
N MET A 203 -5.20 -9.42 3.77
CA MET A 203 -6.66 -9.37 3.95
C MET A 203 -7.17 -7.93 3.85
N ALA A 204 -6.45 -6.97 4.42
CA ALA A 204 -6.79 -5.56 4.32
C ALA A 204 -6.73 -5.07 2.85
N PHE A 205 -5.65 -5.35 2.13
CA PHE A 205 -5.53 -4.98 0.71
C PHE A 205 -6.59 -5.65 -0.15
N GLU A 206 -6.87 -6.95 0.03
CA GLU A 206 -7.93 -7.66 -0.72
C GLU A 206 -9.31 -7.01 -0.48
N ALA A 207 -9.62 -6.63 0.76
CA ALA A 207 -10.85 -5.89 1.08
C ALA A 207 -10.87 -4.50 0.43
N GLY A 208 -9.76 -3.77 0.45
CA GLY A 208 -9.63 -2.46 -0.20
C GLY A 208 -9.77 -2.52 -1.72
N VAL A 209 -9.28 -3.59 -2.36
CA VAL A 209 -9.44 -3.82 -3.81
C VAL A 209 -10.91 -3.98 -4.19
N VAL A 210 -11.66 -4.74 -3.41
CA VAL A 210 -13.12 -4.89 -3.63
C VAL A 210 -13.84 -3.56 -3.41
N GLU A 211 -13.50 -2.84 -2.34
CA GLU A 211 -14.13 -1.57 -2.01
C GLU A 211 -13.89 -0.50 -3.09
N ILE A 212 -12.65 -0.34 -3.56
CA ILE A 212 -12.36 0.66 -4.59
C ILE A 212 -13.06 0.33 -5.90
N ALA A 213 -13.12 -0.95 -6.30
CA ALA A 213 -13.85 -1.36 -7.49
C ALA A 213 -15.36 -1.07 -7.36
N ASN A 214 -15.95 -1.30 -6.19
CA ASN A 214 -17.35 -0.96 -5.91
C ASN A 214 -17.60 0.55 -6.01
N LEU A 215 -16.72 1.38 -5.42
CA LEU A 215 -16.87 2.84 -5.47
C LEU A 215 -16.77 3.39 -6.90
N ILE A 216 -15.86 2.85 -7.70
CA ILE A 216 -15.69 3.24 -9.10
C ILE A 216 -16.91 2.80 -9.93
N ASN A 217 -17.29 1.54 -9.87
CA ASN A 217 -18.41 0.99 -10.65
C ASN A 217 -19.76 1.64 -10.33
N LYS A 218 -19.92 2.18 -9.10
CA LYS A 218 -21.11 2.94 -8.68
C LYS A 218 -21.00 4.45 -8.91
N ASN A 219 -19.93 4.92 -9.52
CA ASN A 219 -19.62 6.36 -9.70
C ASN A 219 -19.61 7.15 -8.36
N GLN A 220 -19.21 6.52 -7.27
CA GLN A 220 -19.21 7.10 -5.92
C GLN A 220 -17.81 7.56 -5.45
N LEU A 221 -16.75 7.23 -6.17
CA LEU A 221 -15.38 7.49 -5.73
C LEU A 221 -15.11 8.96 -5.35
N PHE A 222 -15.57 9.91 -6.15
CA PHE A 222 -15.33 11.33 -5.92
C PHE A 222 -16.32 11.98 -4.96
N ASN A 223 -17.42 11.30 -4.64
CA ASN A 223 -18.49 11.79 -3.77
C ASN A 223 -18.45 11.16 -2.37
N SER A 224 -17.59 10.18 -2.17
CA SER A 224 -17.44 9.51 -0.88
C SER A 224 -16.47 10.28 0.01
N ASN A 225 -16.85 10.46 1.28
CA ASN A 225 -16.02 11.11 2.30
C ASN A 225 -16.39 10.53 3.67
N VAL A 226 -15.37 10.10 4.40
CA VAL A 226 -15.51 9.59 5.77
C VAL A 226 -14.83 10.56 6.74
N ARG A 227 -15.57 11.04 7.74
CA ARG A 227 -15.03 11.88 8.81
C ARG A 227 -14.89 11.07 10.10
N PRO A 228 -13.73 10.49 10.36
CA PRO A 228 -13.49 9.73 11.59
C PRO A 228 -13.44 10.66 12.79
N HIS A 229 -13.93 10.17 13.94
CA HIS A 229 -13.92 10.91 15.21
C HIS A 229 -12.60 10.78 16.00
N LEU A 230 -11.66 9.95 15.51
CA LEU A 230 -10.43 9.66 16.22
C LEU A 230 -9.32 10.68 15.89
N PRO A 231 -8.49 11.06 16.87
CA PRO A 231 -7.41 11.99 16.62
C PRO A 231 -6.33 11.39 15.73
N PRO A 232 -5.69 12.19 14.84
CA PRO A 232 -4.65 11.70 13.96
C PRO A 232 -3.39 11.31 14.75
N LYS A 233 -2.82 10.15 14.45
CA LYS A 233 -1.56 9.70 15.05
C LYS A 233 -0.68 8.99 14.03
N TYR A 234 0.59 9.41 13.95
CA TYR A 234 1.59 8.81 13.09
C TYR A 234 2.44 7.80 13.85
N TYR A 235 2.60 6.62 13.26
CA TYR A 235 3.43 5.55 13.81
C TYR A 235 4.54 5.18 12.83
N GLY A 236 5.78 5.26 13.30
CA GLY A 236 6.96 4.88 12.54
C GLY A 236 7.18 3.37 12.47
N TRP A 237 8.30 2.99 11.85
CA TRP A 237 8.73 1.60 11.79
C TRP A 237 9.06 1.06 13.18
N TYR A 238 8.72 -0.20 13.41
CA TYR A 238 8.96 -0.95 14.65
C TYR A 238 10.36 -1.58 14.69
N GLY A 239 10.88 -1.83 15.89
CA GLY A 239 12.09 -2.58 16.14
C GLY A 239 11.82 -4.05 16.52
N LEU A 240 12.86 -4.78 16.91
CA LEU A 240 12.76 -6.19 17.28
C LEU A 240 11.87 -6.39 18.52
N ARG A 241 11.96 -5.50 19.50
CA ARG A 241 11.16 -5.57 20.73
C ARG A 241 9.65 -5.50 20.43
N GLU A 242 9.24 -4.52 19.65
CA GLU A 242 7.86 -4.35 19.23
C GLU A 242 7.39 -5.55 18.38
N TYR A 243 8.24 -6.05 17.48
CA TYR A 243 7.92 -7.21 16.65
C TYR A 243 7.72 -8.49 17.48
N LEU A 244 8.58 -8.76 18.45
CA LEU A 244 8.43 -9.91 19.35
C LEU A 244 7.18 -9.78 20.23
N TYR A 245 6.87 -8.57 20.70
CA TYR A 245 5.64 -8.30 21.46
C TYR A 245 4.40 -8.49 20.59
N PHE A 246 4.41 -8.00 19.35
CA PHE A 246 3.36 -8.27 18.36
C PHE A 246 3.11 -9.78 18.19
N LYS A 247 4.15 -10.58 18.00
CA LYS A 247 4.03 -12.05 17.90
C LYS A 247 3.42 -12.67 19.16
N LYS A 248 3.80 -12.19 20.36
CA LYS A 248 3.23 -12.64 21.63
C LYS A 248 1.73 -12.33 21.72
N ILE A 249 1.32 -11.13 21.31
CA ILE A 249 -0.11 -10.76 21.26
C ILE A 249 -0.88 -11.67 20.30
N LEU A 250 -0.37 -11.93 19.11
CA LEU A 250 -1.02 -12.83 18.15
C LEU A 250 -1.17 -14.24 18.73
N LYS A 251 -0.11 -14.79 19.31
CA LYS A 251 -0.16 -16.12 19.93
C LYS A 251 -1.22 -16.22 21.03
N LYS A 252 -1.35 -15.18 21.87
CA LYS A 252 -2.34 -15.14 22.97
C LYS A 252 -3.78 -15.08 22.46
N ASN A 253 -4.04 -14.32 21.39
CA ASN A 253 -5.40 -14.02 20.94
C ASN A 253 -5.92 -14.97 19.85
N TYR A 254 -5.05 -15.74 19.19
CA TYR A 254 -5.42 -16.55 18.02
C TYR A 254 -4.98 -18.02 18.10
N GLU A 255 -4.49 -18.50 19.25
CA GLU A 255 -4.04 -19.90 19.48
C GLU A 255 -3.10 -20.43 18.38
N ILE A 256 -2.07 -19.63 18.02
CA ILE A 256 -1.12 -19.96 16.96
C ILE A 256 0.13 -20.63 17.54
#